data_7f0bfd5c9aae9a82648566d787ba12d5
#
_entry.id   7f0bfd5c9aae9a82648566d787ba12d5
#
_cell.length_a   1.000
_cell.length_b   1.000
_cell.length_c   1.000
_cell.angle_alpha   90.00
_cell.angle_beta   90.00
_cell.angle_gamma   90.00
#
_symmetry.space_group_name_H-M   'P 1'
#
loop_
_entity.id
_entity.type
_entity.pdbx_description
1 polymer ?
#
loop_
_entity_poly.entity_id
_entity_poly.type
_entity_poly.pdbx_seq_one_letter_code
_entity_poly.pdbx_strand_id
1 'polypeptide(L)'
;WVGDVGESSVEEVNRVVRGGNYGWRCFEGTQDTGRGCGTPVGTLLPPIAQYPHELGRSVTGGYVYRGTAIPGLVGRYLFADFVSGNIWHIPNDTAPTMTMEEGLVSGLNVSSFAEDSDGELYVVNMRGDLHRITGSTSGGGPGVAAQLSATGCVDPANPTVPASGLIPYAPAAPFWSDSAA
;
A
#
# COMPACT_ATOMS: atom_id res chain seq x y z
N TRP A 1 5.18 1.91 -8.76
CA TRP A 1 4.73 0.68 -8.13
C TRP A 1 3.21 0.60 -8.21
N VAL A 2 2.67 -0.60 -8.39
CA VAL A 2 1.22 -0.84 -8.50
C VAL A 2 0.92 -2.15 -7.77
N GLY A 3 -0.10 -2.14 -6.90
CA GLY A 3 -0.77 -3.34 -6.44
C GLY A 3 -1.79 -3.74 -7.49
N ASP A 4 -1.78 -4.99 -7.92
CA ASP A 4 -2.70 -5.54 -8.92
C ASP A 4 -3.51 -6.66 -8.27
N VAL A 5 -4.80 -6.44 -8.13
CA VAL A 5 -5.69 -7.36 -7.42
C VAL A 5 -5.96 -8.58 -8.29
N GLY A 6 -5.64 -9.74 -7.74
CA GLY A 6 -5.86 -11.01 -8.42
C GLY A 6 -7.34 -11.37 -8.55
N GLU A 7 -7.63 -12.24 -9.51
CA GLU A 7 -9.01 -12.70 -9.73
C GLU A 7 -9.41 -13.81 -8.75
N SER A 8 -8.53 -14.77 -8.50
CA SER A 8 -8.93 -15.99 -7.81
C SER A 8 -7.88 -16.64 -6.90
N SER A 9 -6.62 -16.36 -7.08
CA SER A 9 -5.57 -17.15 -6.46
C SER A 9 -4.41 -16.35 -5.86
N VAL A 10 -3.98 -15.28 -6.54
CA VAL A 10 -2.73 -14.59 -6.22
C VAL A 10 -2.88 -13.08 -6.35
N GLU A 11 -2.49 -12.38 -5.32
CA GLU A 11 -2.31 -10.92 -5.34
C GLU A 11 -0.89 -10.58 -5.77
N GLU A 12 -0.69 -9.46 -6.48
CA GLU A 12 0.64 -9.11 -6.98
C GLU A 12 1.00 -7.63 -6.85
N VAL A 13 2.28 -7.37 -6.75
CA VAL A 13 2.86 -6.03 -6.77
C VAL A 13 3.82 -5.91 -7.95
N ASN A 14 3.59 -4.92 -8.78
CA ASN A 14 4.33 -4.69 -10.01
C ASN A 14 5.13 -3.38 -9.96
N ARG A 15 6.35 -3.41 -10.50
CA ARG A 15 7.08 -2.20 -10.84
C ARG A 15 6.87 -1.90 -12.32
N VAL A 16 5.90 -1.04 -12.58
CA VAL A 16 5.42 -0.75 -13.94
C VAL A 16 6.45 0.04 -14.74
N VAL A 17 6.73 -0.46 -15.95
CA VAL A 17 7.55 0.22 -16.95
C VAL A 17 6.74 0.43 -18.23
N ARG A 18 7.10 1.45 -19.01
CA ARG A 18 6.43 1.75 -20.26
C ARG A 18 6.51 0.58 -21.24
N GLY A 19 5.37 0.13 -21.72
CA GLY A 19 5.26 -0.98 -22.68
C GLY A 19 5.46 -2.38 -22.07
N GLY A 20 5.54 -2.48 -20.73
CA GLY A 20 5.56 -3.78 -20.04
C GLY A 20 4.22 -4.49 -20.14
N ASN A 21 4.28 -5.82 -20.23
CA ASN A 21 3.13 -6.72 -20.17
C ASN A 21 3.21 -7.53 -18.88
N TYR A 22 2.24 -7.38 -18.00
CA TYR A 22 2.21 -8.02 -16.67
C TYR A 22 1.33 -9.27 -16.63
N GLY A 23 0.93 -9.77 -17.80
CA GLY A 23 0.41 -11.12 -17.97
C GLY A 23 -1.09 -11.28 -17.93
N TRP A 24 -1.83 -10.34 -17.36
CA TRP A 24 -3.29 -10.45 -17.35
C TRP A 24 -3.84 -10.57 -18.78
N ARG A 25 -4.75 -11.46 -19.01
CA ARG A 25 -5.47 -12.47 -18.21
C ARG A 25 -4.86 -13.89 -18.28
N CYS A 26 -3.70 -14.03 -18.87
CA CYS A 26 -3.04 -15.32 -19.10
C CYS A 26 -2.34 -15.82 -17.85
N PHE A 27 -1.84 -14.88 -17.09
CA PHE A 27 -1.17 -15.12 -15.81
C PHE A 27 -1.87 -14.31 -14.71
N GLU A 28 -1.92 -14.90 -13.54
CA GLU A 28 -2.24 -14.29 -12.27
C GLU A 28 -1.00 -14.45 -11.38
N GLY A 29 -0.27 -13.37 -11.13
CA GLY A 29 1.09 -13.47 -10.65
C GLY A 29 2.00 -14.19 -11.63
N THR A 30 2.64 -15.25 -11.17
CA THR A 30 3.44 -16.16 -12.00
C THR A 30 2.68 -17.44 -12.40
N GLN A 31 1.39 -17.54 -12.05
CA GLN A 31 0.57 -18.71 -12.31
C GLN A 31 -0.17 -18.58 -13.64
N ASP A 32 -0.05 -19.60 -14.50
CA ASP A 32 -0.83 -19.69 -15.73
C ASP A 32 -2.30 -19.95 -15.38
N THR A 33 -3.20 -19.09 -15.86
CA THR A 33 -4.64 -19.22 -15.62
C THR A 33 -5.30 -20.33 -16.45
N GLY A 34 -4.57 -20.96 -17.37
CA GLY A 34 -5.11 -21.97 -18.29
C GLY A 34 -6.03 -21.43 -19.38
N ARG A 35 -6.11 -20.12 -19.54
CA ARG A 35 -7.06 -19.47 -20.50
C ARG A 35 -6.60 -19.48 -21.95
N GLY A 36 -5.43 -20.03 -22.23
CA GLY A 36 -4.93 -20.22 -23.60
C GLY A 36 -4.76 -18.90 -24.36
N CYS A 37 -3.83 -18.06 -23.94
CA CYS A 37 -3.69 -16.69 -24.45
C CYS A 37 -2.87 -16.53 -25.73
N GLY A 38 -2.40 -17.61 -26.32
CA GLY A 38 -1.50 -17.52 -27.48
C GLY A 38 -0.15 -16.86 -27.15
N THR A 39 0.45 -16.23 -28.16
CA THR A 39 1.73 -15.52 -27.96
C THR A 39 1.47 -14.18 -27.28
N PRO A 40 2.08 -13.90 -26.10
CA PRO A 40 1.94 -12.61 -25.43
C PRO A 40 2.44 -11.47 -26.33
N VAL A 41 1.72 -10.34 -26.30
CA VAL A 41 2.19 -9.10 -26.96
C VAL A 41 3.20 -8.41 -26.06
N GLY A 42 4.41 -8.18 -26.56
CA GLY A 42 5.48 -7.55 -25.80
C GLY A 42 6.23 -8.51 -24.87
N THR A 43 7.11 -7.95 -24.05
CA THR A 43 7.87 -8.72 -23.06
C THR A 43 7.02 -8.94 -21.82
N LEU A 44 6.80 -10.21 -21.47
CA LEU A 44 6.15 -10.58 -20.21
C LEU A 44 7.09 -10.26 -19.05
N LEU A 45 6.61 -9.49 -18.09
CA LEU A 45 7.33 -9.11 -16.88
C LEU A 45 6.65 -9.72 -15.67
N PRO A 46 7.39 -10.52 -14.87
CA PRO A 46 6.82 -11.08 -13.65
C PRO A 46 6.64 -10.00 -12.58
N PRO A 47 5.73 -10.20 -11.60
CA PRO A 47 5.60 -9.33 -10.47
C PRO A 47 6.87 -9.28 -9.61
N ILE A 48 7.07 -8.17 -8.91
CA ILE A 48 8.17 -8.02 -7.94
C ILE A 48 7.88 -8.79 -6.64
N ALA A 49 6.60 -8.84 -6.26
CA ALA A 49 6.13 -9.64 -5.15
C ALA A 49 4.74 -10.20 -5.46
N GLN A 50 4.42 -11.33 -4.88
CA GLN A 50 3.10 -11.94 -4.96
C GLN A 50 2.81 -12.72 -3.69
N TYR A 51 1.53 -12.87 -3.36
CA TYR A 51 1.09 -13.69 -2.24
C TYR A 51 -0.23 -14.37 -2.55
N PRO A 52 -0.45 -15.62 -2.03
CA PRO A 52 -1.66 -16.36 -2.27
C PRO A 52 -2.84 -15.83 -1.45
N HIS A 53 -4.06 -16.15 -1.88
CA HIS A 53 -5.30 -15.72 -1.24
C HIS A 53 -5.51 -16.23 0.20
N GLU A 54 -4.69 -17.17 0.68
CA GLU A 54 -4.64 -17.57 2.08
C GLU A 54 -4.05 -16.48 3.00
N LEU A 55 -3.22 -15.60 2.46
CA LEU A 55 -2.60 -14.48 3.20
C LEU A 55 -3.38 -13.17 3.07
N GLY A 56 -4.16 -13.02 2.01
CA GLY A 56 -4.97 -11.84 1.74
C GLY A 56 -5.55 -11.89 0.34
N ARG A 57 -6.58 -11.09 0.06
CA ARG A 57 -7.39 -11.22 -1.16
C ARG A 57 -7.65 -9.91 -1.89
N SER A 58 -7.00 -8.85 -1.49
CA SER A 58 -7.14 -7.55 -2.16
C SER A 58 -5.98 -6.65 -1.79
N VAL A 59 -4.95 -6.69 -2.61
CA VAL A 59 -3.76 -5.86 -2.41
C VAL A 59 -4.11 -4.38 -2.49
N THR A 60 -3.65 -3.63 -1.50
CA THR A 60 -3.70 -2.17 -1.49
C THR A 60 -2.29 -1.65 -1.70
N GLY A 61 -2.09 -0.96 -2.82
CA GLY A 61 -0.81 -0.32 -3.12
C GLY A 61 -0.51 0.83 -2.17
N GLY A 62 0.74 1.17 -2.04
CA GLY A 62 1.29 2.07 -1.05
C GLY A 62 2.42 2.94 -1.58
N TYR A 63 3.45 3.09 -0.76
CA TYR A 63 4.53 4.05 -1.00
C TYR A 63 5.89 3.45 -0.68
N VAL A 64 6.92 4.00 -1.32
CA VAL A 64 8.31 3.83 -0.85
C VAL A 64 8.50 4.74 0.36
N TYR A 65 8.86 4.18 1.51
CA TYR A 65 9.08 4.95 2.73
C TYR A 65 10.30 5.85 2.60
N ARG A 66 10.12 7.15 2.85
CA ARG A 66 11.16 8.18 2.77
C ARG A 66 11.34 8.97 4.06
N GLY A 67 10.52 8.66 5.07
CA GLY A 67 10.61 9.26 6.39
C GLY A 67 11.88 8.87 7.15
N THR A 68 12.06 9.45 8.31
CA THR A 68 13.24 9.23 9.17
C THR A 68 12.91 8.55 10.49
N ALA A 69 11.62 8.49 10.85
CA ALA A 69 11.19 7.93 12.13
C ALA A 69 11.42 6.42 12.24
N ILE A 70 11.47 5.71 11.09
CA ILE A 70 11.70 4.26 11.07
C ILE A 70 12.86 3.95 10.12
N PRO A 71 14.12 4.06 10.59
CA PRO A 71 15.31 3.91 9.73
C PRO A 71 15.35 2.57 8.97
N GLY A 72 14.83 1.48 9.56
CA GLY A 72 14.81 0.16 8.94
C GLY A 72 13.87 0.05 7.73
N LEU A 73 12.96 1.01 7.53
CA LEU A 73 12.04 1.04 6.39
C LEU A 73 12.50 1.97 5.25
N VAL A 74 13.52 2.78 5.46
CA VAL A 74 13.98 3.74 4.44
C VAL A 74 14.30 3.01 3.13
N GLY A 75 13.67 3.47 2.04
CA GLY A 75 13.81 2.88 0.71
C GLY A 75 12.99 1.62 0.46
N ARG A 76 12.22 1.13 1.42
CA ARG A 76 11.34 -0.02 1.24
C ARG A 76 9.97 0.40 0.74
N TYR A 77 9.39 -0.37 -0.17
CA TYR A 77 8.01 -0.17 -0.62
C TYR A 77 7.06 -0.89 0.35
N LEU A 78 6.13 -0.14 0.95
CA LEU A 78 5.10 -0.67 1.83
C LEU A 78 3.79 -0.84 1.05
N PHE A 79 3.09 -1.93 1.31
CA PHE A 79 1.77 -2.23 0.77
C PHE A 79 0.97 -3.06 1.77
N ALA A 80 -0.33 -3.16 1.58
CA ALA A 80 -1.22 -3.87 2.49
C ALA A 80 -2.17 -4.79 1.73
N ASP A 81 -2.91 -5.59 2.48
CA ASP A 81 -4.10 -6.27 2.00
C ASP A 81 -5.34 -5.74 2.72
N PHE A 82 -6.35 -5.41 1.94
CA PHE A 82 -7.59 -4.84 2.45
C PHE A 82 -8.38 -5.84 3.31
N VAL A 83 -8.37 -7.12 2.94
CA VAL A 83 -9.20 -8.14 3.59
C VAL A 83 -8.56 -8.64 4.88
N SER A 84 -7.27 -8.96 4.82
CA SER A 84 -6.55 -9.50 5.98
C SER A 84 -6.06 -8.41 6.95
N GLY A 85 -5.84 -7.18 6.46
CA GLY A 85 -5.22 -6.11 7.22
C GLY A 85 -3.72 -6.27 7.41
N ASN A 86 -3.11 -7.22 6.72
CA ASN A 86 -1.67 -7.40 6.72
C ASN A 86 -0.99 -6.25 5.99
N ILE A 87 0.16 -5.80 6.52
CA ILE A 87 1.01 -4.80 5.89
C ILE A 87 2.38 -5.42 5.72
N TRP A 88 2.91 -5.33 4.50
CA TRP A 88 4.22 -5.86 4.16
C TRP A 88 5.10 -4.77 3.58
N HIS A 89 6.37 -5.05 3.55
CA HIS A 89 7.32 -4.25 2.79
C HIS A 89 8.27 -5.12 1.97
N ILE A 90 8.77 -4.53 0.90
CA ILE A 90 9.81 -5.12 0.05
C ILE A 90 10.94 -4.11 -0.15
N PRO A 91 12.19 -4.59 -0.28
CA PRO A 91 13.30 -3.72 -0.67
C PRO A 91 13.02 -3.06 -2.03
N ASN A 92 13.40 -1.79 -2.17
CA ASN A 92 13.21 -1.07 -3.43
C ASN A 92 14.22 -1.51 -4.50
N ASP A 93 15.24 -2.23 -4.11
CA ASP A 93 16.45 -2.38 -4.90
C ASP A 93 16.46 -3.52 -5.87
N THR A 94 15.62 -4.50 -5.86
CA THR A 94 15.64 -5.44 -6.99
C THR A 94 15.36 -6.92 -6.69
N ALA A 95 15.50 -7.39 -5.49
CA ALA A 95 15.22 -8.78 -5.22
C ALA A 95 13.72 -8.95 -4.97
N PRO A 96 13.05 -9.85 -5.69
CA PRO A 96 11.63 -10.15 -5.46
C PRO A 96 11.51 -10.95 -4.14
N THR A 97 11.72 -10.26 -3.04
CA THR A 97 11.63 -10.86 -1.71
C THR A 97 10.63 -10.06 -0.90
N MET A 98 9.41 -10.54 -0.89
CA MET A 98 8.40 -10.04 0.03
C MET A 98 8.82 -10.42 1.45
N THR A 99 8.89 -9.42 2.32
CA THR A 99 9.08 -9.63 3.75
C THR A 99 7.83 -9.14 4.46
N MET A 100 7.16 -10.04 5.16
CA MET A 100 6.06 -9.68 6.05
C MET A 100 6.65 -9.29 7.40
N GLU A 101 6.38 -8.08 7.87
CA GLU A 101 6.76 -7.65 9.21
C GLU A 101 5.75 -8.18 10.23
N GLU A 102 6.21 -9.00 11.14
CA GLU A 102 5.42 -9.42 12.30
C GLU A 102 5.08 -8.18 13.15
N GLY A 103 3.80 -7.99 13.41
CA GLY A 103 3.29 -6.83 14.17
C GLY A 103 2.69 -5.72 13.34
N LEU A 104 2.80 -5.76 12.02
CA LEU A 104 2.03 -4.91 11.11
C LEU A 104 0.69 -5.54 10.71
N VAL A 105 0.19 -6.52 11.43
CA VAL A 105 -1.18 -6.99 11.30
C VAL A 105 -2.07 -5.98 12.01
N SER A 106 -2.64 -5.07 11.24
CA SER A 106 -3.42 -3.97 11.81
C SER A 106 -4.83 -4.40 12.24
N GLY A 107 -5.36 -5.49 11.71
CA GLY A 107 -6.78 -5.82 11.81
C GLY A 107 -7.69 -4.77 11.17
N LEU A 108 -7.11 -3.82 10.43
CA LEU A 108 -7.80 -2.76 9.72
C LEU A 108 -8.09 -3.22 8.29
N ASN A 109 -9.23 -2.81 7.74
CA ASN A 109 -9.45 -2.89 6.30
C ASN A 109 -8.73 -1.71 5.66
N VAL A 110 -7.42 -1.87 5.37
CA VAL A 110 -6.58 -0.81 4.82
C VAL A 110 -7.02 -0.50 3.39
N SER A 111 -7.63 0.65 3.19
CA SER A 111 -8.17 1.07 1.89
C SER A 111 -7.21 1.95 1.10
N SER A 112 -6.25 2.59 1.76
CA SER A 112 -5.28 3.48 1.12
C SER A 112 -4.09 3.76 2.02
N PHE A 113 -3.06 4.36 1.44
CA PHE A 113 -1.91 4.95 2.12
C PHE A 113 -1.85 6.45 1.84
N ALA A 114 -1.16 7.17 2.72
CA ALA A 114 -0.80 8.57 2.53
C ALA A 114 0.63 8.82 2.99
N GLU A 115 1.25 9.86 2.47
CA GLU A 115 2.61 10.31 2.82
C GLU A 115 2.53 11.78 3.22
N ASP A 116 3.17 12.17 4.32
CA ASP A 116 3.30 13.57 4.70
C ASP A 116 4.53 14.25 4.08
N SER A 117 4.72 15.52 4.38
CA SER A 117 5.85 16.31 3.87
C SER A 117 7.21 15.83 4.34
N ASP A 118 7.25 15.09 5.44
CA ASP A 118 8.48 14.52 6.00
C ASP A 118 8.76 13.10 5.50
N GLY A 119 7.90 12.59 4.62
CA GLY A 119 7.99 11.24 4.06
C GLY A 119 7.51 10.14 5.00
N GLU A 120 6.83 10.50 6.09
CA GLU A 120 6.22 9.55 7.00
C GLU A 120 4.93 8.99 6.42
N LEU A 121 4.69 7.70 6.63
CA LEU A 121 3.55 7.02 6.04
C LEU A 121 2.39 6.82 7.01
N TYR A 122 1.22 6.85 6.43
CA TYR A 122 -0.06 6.63 7.11
C TYR A 122 -0.87 5.59 6.35
N VAL A 123 -1.71 4.86 7.07
CA VAL A 123 -2.75 3.99 6.51
C VAL A 123 -4.12 4.57 6.80
N VAL A 124 -4.99 4.45 5.83
CA VAL A 124 -6.41 4.83 5.91
C VAL A 124 -7.24 3.56 5.87
N ASN A 125 -8.21 3.43 6.76
CA ASN A 125 -9.14 2.31 6.74
C ASN A 125 -10.51 2.70 6.19
N MET A 126 -11.37 1.73 5.92
CA MET A 126 -12.73 1.95 5.43
C MET A 126 -13.66 2.68 6.42
N ARG A 127 -13.27 2.80 7.67
CA ARG A 127 -14.05 3.55 8.68
C ARG A 127 -13.73 5.03 8.67
N GLY A 128 -12.71 5.44 7.91
CA GLY A 128 -12.24 6.82 7.83
C GLY A 128 -11.17 7.17 8.85
N ASP A 129 -10.62 6.19 9.56
CA ASP A 129 -9.52 6.43 10.50
C ASP A 129 -8.21 6.56 9.73
N LEU A 130 -7.37 7.49 10.17
CA LEU A 130 -6.01 7.69 9.69
C LEU A 130 -5.02 7.30 10.79
N HIS A 131 -4.13 6.37 10.48
CA HIS A 131 -3.14 5.84 11.41
C HIS A 131 -1.73 6.07 10.88
N ARG A 132 -0.88 6.71 11.67
CA ARG A 132 0.55 6.84 11.34
C ARG A 132 1.25 5.50 11.56
N ILE A 133 2.12 5.12 10.63
CA ILE A 133 3.03 4.00 10.81
C ILE A 133 4.17 4.49 11.73
N THR A 134 4.39 3.80 12.85
CA THR A 134 5.42 4.16 13.83
C THR A 134 6.36 2.99 14.10
N GLY A 135 7.63 3.28 14.35
CA GLY A 135 8.58 2.30 14.85
C GLY A 135 8.32 2.00 16.33
N SER A 136 8.47 0.76 16.73
CA SER A 136 8.51 0.41 18.15
C SER A 136 9.80 0.86 18.78
N THR A 137 9.75 1.54 19.91
CA THR A 137 10.93 1.91 20.70
C THR A 137 11.52 0.73 21.50
N SER A 138 10.89 -0.43 21.47
CA SER A 138 11.28 -1.65 22.19
C SER A 138 11.53 -2.84 21.27
N GLY A 139 12.35 -2.68 20.21
CA GLY A 139 12.89 -3.81 19.42
C GLY A 139 11.84 -4.64 18.64
N GLY A 140 10.60 -4.22 18.59
CA GLY A 140 9.57 -4.78 17.72
C GLY A 140 9.42 -3.94 16.46
N GLY A 141 8.93 -4.53 15.37
CA GLY A 141 8.71 -3.87 14.08
C GLY A 141 7.82 -2.61 14.15
N PRO A 142 7.66 -1.89 13.03
CA PRO A 142 6.85 -0.69 12.97
C PRO A 142 5.39 -0.98 13.36
N GLY A 143 4.81 -0.11 14.19
CA GLY A 143 3.43 -0.18 14.63
C GLY A 143 2.57 0.92 14.01
N VAL A 144 1.27 0.79 14.10
CA VAL A 144 0.30 1.78 13.62
C VAL A 144 -0.25 2.59 14.79
N ALA A 145 -0.27 3.92 14.71
CA ALA A 145 -0.82 4.76 15.76
C ALA A 145 -2.32 4.51 15.93
N ALA A 146 -2.76 4.27 17.16
CA ALA A 146 -4.15 3.90 17.45
C ALA A 146 -5.16 5.07 17.38
N GLN A 147 -4.67 6.31 17.36
CA GLN A 147 -5.53 7.49 17.37
C GLN A 147 -5.02 8.56 16.42
N LEU A 148 -5.94 9.25 15.75
CA LEU A 148 -5.63 10.34 14.81
C LEU A 148 -4.83 11.47 15.46
N SER A 149 -5.14 11.82 16.71
CA SER A 149 -4.40 12.83 17.49
C SER A 149 -2.93 12.48 17.73
N ALA A 150 -2.57 11.18 17.66
CA ALA A 150 -1.19 10.71 17.81
C ALA A 150 -0.41 10.68 16.48
N THR A 151 -1.06 10.98 15.36
CA THR A 151 -0.43 10.93 14.03
C THR A 151 0.31 12.22 13.66
N GLY A 152 0.04 13.33 14.35
CA GLY A 152 0.53 14.65 13.98
C GLY A 152 -0.23 15.32 12.83
N CYS A 153 -1.30 14.68 12.32
CA CYS A 153 -2.10 15.24 11.23
C CYS A 153 -3.18 16.23 11.70
N VAL A 154 -3.49 16.24 12.98
CA VAL A 154 -4.46 17.16 13.56
C VAL A 154 -3.88 17.85 14.79
N ASP A 155 -4.44 19.01 15.13
CA ASP A 155 -4.12 19.69 16.39
C ASP A 155 -4.51 18.77 17.57
N PRO A 156 -3.58 18.38 18.45
CA PRO A 156 -3.87 17.48 19.57
C PRO A 156 -4.87 18.04 20.56
N ALA A 157 -4.99 19.38 20.63
CA ALA A 157 -5.97 20.06 21.48
C ALA A 157 -7.34 20.20 20.80
N ASN A 158 -7.39 20.13 19.47
CA ASN A 158 -8.63 20.18 18.70
C ASN A 158 -8.55 19.25 17.47
N PRO A 159 -8.93 17.99 17.61
CA PRO A 159 -8.80 16.99 16.55
C PRO A 159 -9.62 17.24 15.27
N THR A 160 -10.46 18.24 15.26
CA THR A 160 -11.20 18.69 14.07
C THR A 160 -10.44 19.71 13.23
N VAL A 161 -9.28 20.15 13.69
CA VAL A 161 -8.43 21.12 13.01
C VAL A 161 -7.14 20.44 12.56
N PRO A 162 -6.70 20.65 11.30
CA PRO A 162 -5.40 20.17 10.84
C PRO A 162 -4.25 20.74 11.70
N ALA A 163 -3.20 19.95 11.92
CA ALA A 163 -2.00 20.43 12.60
C ALA A 163 -1.37 21.60 11.82
N SER A 164 -0.71 22.49 12.55
CA SER A 164 -0.01 23.62 11.92
C SER A 164 1.11 23.12 11.02
N GLY A 165 1.19 23.65 9.79
CA GLY A 165 2.19 23.25 8.80
C GLY A 165 1.73 22.21 7.79
N LEU A 166 0.55 21.62 7.97
CA LEU A 166 -0.05 20.82 6.90
C LEU A 166 -0.50 21.71 5.74
N ILE A 167 -0.18 21.29 4.54
CA ILE A 167 -0.66 21.98 3.33
C ILE A 167 -2.13 21.57 3.14
N PRO A 168 -3.07 22.50 3.17
CA PRO A 168 -4.46 22.15 2.94
C PRO A 168 -4.63 21.63 1.51
N TYR A 169 -5.26 20.47 1.39
CA TYR A 169 -5.63 19.94 0.10
C TYR A 169 -6.75 20.80 -0.50
N ALA A 170 -6.43 21.51 -1.57
CA ALA A 170 -7.40 22.24 -2.36
C ALA A 170 -7.48 21.55 -3.75
N PRO A 171 -8.54 20.79 -4.07
CA PRO A 171 -8.69 20.22 -5.38
C PRO A 171 -8.74 21.31 -6.45
N ALA A 172 -7.86 21.21 -7.45
CA ALA A 172 -7.79 22.19 -8.55
C ALA A 172 -8.98 22.10 -9.52
N ALA A 173 -9.83 21.07 -9.37
CA ALA A 173 -11.04 20.87 -10.17
C ALA A 173 -12.17 20.31 -9.31
N PRO A 174 -13.44 20.59 -9.64
CA PRO A 174 -14.56 19.97 -8.95
C PRO A 174 -14.50 18.44 -9.14
N PHE A 175 -14.82 17.71 -8.06
CA PHE A 175 -14.99 16.26 -8.18
C PHE A 175 -16.07 15.93 -9.21
N TRP A 176 -15.76 15.02 -10.10
CA TRP A 176 -16.78 14.39 -10.94
C TRP A 176 -17.73 13.60 -10.02
N SER A 177 -18.99 13.98 -10.01
CA SER A 177 -20.02 13.13 -9.46
C SER A 177 -20.81 12.55 -10.63
N ASP A 178 -20.85 11.24 -10.73
CA ASP A 178 -21.70 10.52 -11.72
C ASP A 178 -23.21 10.57 -11.37
N SER A 179 -23.58 11.41 -10.43
CA SER A 179 -24.97 11.65 -10.07
C SER A 179 -25.56 12.83 -10.85
N ALA A 180 -25.59 12.72 -12.16
CA ALA A 180 -26.58 13.44 -12.95
C ALA A 180 -27.72 12.47 -13.27
N ALA A 181 -28.77 12.52 -12.45
CA ALA A 181 -30.06 11.94 -12.80
C ALA A 181 -30.77 12.80 -13.82
#